data_df58686416a90a6dbdf1be7377de54b1
#
_entry.id   df58686416a90a6dbdf1be7377de54b1
#
_cell.length_a   1.000
_cell.length_b   1.000
_cell.length_c   1.000
_cell.angle_alpha   90.00
_cell.angle_beta   90.00
_cell.angle_gamma   90.00
#
_symmetry.space_group_name_H-M   'P 1'
#
loop_
_entity.id
_entity.type
_entity.pdbx_description
1 polymer ?
#
loop_
_entity_poly.entity_id
_entity_poly.type
_entity_poly.pdbx_seq_one_letter_code
_entity_poly.pdbx_strand_id
1 'polypeptide(L)'
;KLPTGYALWPAFWLYGSPWPPEIDIFEGYTGNRQDYLHFNVCNPLAYNKVQSCIHYGNVSEGTKTNLPARAGMIFKDPRKHFIKYACNWQQDKIEIFYDNMLVRTIRNKEVLKQMDKPQMVLINNHLTEKGLHKVGKQESDFQIKYFKTY
;
A
#
# COMPACT_ATOMS: atom_id res chain seq x y z
N LYS A 1 9.59 -7.77 5.22
CA LYS A 1 9.01 -7.54 6.56
C LYS A 1 8.73 -6.07 6.74
N LEU A 2 7.60 -5.73 7.32
CA LEU A 2 7.26 -4.36 7.64
C LEU A 2 8.05 -3.86 8.85
N PRO A 3 8.31 -2.54 8.93
CA PRO A 3 8.97 -1.96 10.07
C PRO A 3 8.09 -2.02 11.32
N THR A 4 8.72 -1.98 12.47
CA THR A 4 8.06 -1.80 13.77
C THR A 4 8.30 -0.38 14.23
N GLY A 5 7.28 0.34 14.57
CA GLY A 5 7.44 1.72 15.02
C GLY A 5 6.15 2.52 14.91
N TYR A 6 6.21 3.74 15.42
CA TYR A 6 5.06 4.63 15.40
C TYR A 6 5.08 5.52 14.14
N ALA A 7 3.91 5.71 13.54
CA ALA A 7 3.68 6.61 12.42
C ALA A 7 4.52 6.32 11.15
N LEU A 8 5.02 5.11 11.01
CA LEU A 8 5.68 4.65 9.79
C LEU A 8 4.65 4.24 8.75
N TRP A 9 4.98 4.54 7.50
CA TRP A 9 4.13 4.25 6.35
C TRP A 9 4.94 3.54 5.27
N PRO A 10 5.19 2.24 5.43
CA PRO A 10 5.82 1.43 4.40
C PRO A 10 4.86 1.22 3.23
N ALA A 11 5.36 1.37 2.02
CA ALA A 11 4.60 1.20 0.81
C ALA A 11 5.39 0.48 -0.29
N PHE A 12 4.67 -0.27 -1.12
CA PHE A 12 5.11 -0.81 -2.40
C PHE A 12 4.07 -0.43 -3.44
N TRP A 13 4.45 0.38 -4.40
CA TRP A 13 3.55 1.03 -5.32
C TRP A 13 4.15 1.30 -6.68
N LEU A 14 3.30 1.55 -7.65
CA LEU A 14 3.66 1.89 -9.01
C LEU A 14 3.21 3.33 -9.28
N TYR A 15 4.09 4.11 -9.89
CA TYR A 15 3.88 5.54 -10.15
C TYR A 15 4.00 5.84 -11.64
N GLY A 16 2.96 6.41 -12.22
CA GLY A 16 2.96 6.92 -13.58
C GLY A 16 3.26 8.43 -13.65
N SER A 17 3.91 8.84 -14.72
CA SER A 17 4.18 10.28 -14.97
C SER A 17 3.55 10.69 -16.31
N PRO A 18 2.79 11.83 -16.37
CA PRO A 18 2.38 12.65 -15.23
C PRO A 18 1.41 11.91 -14.32
N TRP A 19 1.43 12.24 -13.03
CA TRP A 19 0.54 11.64 -12.03
C TRP A 19 -0.90 12.20 -12.11
N PRO A 20 -1.95 11.40 -11.90
CA PRO A 20 -1.95 9.94 -11.89
C PRO A 20 -1.64 9.35 -13.26
N PRO A 21 -1.37 8.04 -13.44
CA PRO A 21 -1.87 6.91 -12.65
C PRO A 21 -0.94 6.46 -11.52
N GLU A 22 -1.52 5.73 -10.52
CA GLU A 22 -0.79 5.11 -9.43
C GLU A 22 -1.49 3.83 -8.96
N ILE A 23 -0.72 2.80 -8.67
CA ILE A 23 -1.21 1.53 -8.13
C ILE A 23 -0.47 1.27 -6.81
N ASP A 24 -1.15 1.45 -5.69
CA ASP A 24 -0.62 1.04 -4.40
C ASP A 24 -0.89 -0.44 -4.19
N ILE A 25 0.15 -1.25 -4.35
CA ILE A 25 0.08 -2.69 -4.15
C ILE A 25 -0.14 -2.96 -2.67
N PHE A 26 0.63 -2.33 -1.82
CA PHE A 26 0.29 -2.20 -0.40
C PHE A 26 0.78 -0.89 0.20
N GLU A 27 0.01 -0.41 1.14
CA GLU A 27 0.36 0.63 2.08
C GLU A 27 0.09 0.09 3.50
N GLY A 28 1.08 0.18 4.38
CA GLY A 28 0.99 -0.28 5.75
C GLY A 28 1.13 0.89 6.72
N TYR A 29 0.16 1.11 7.56
CA TYR A 29 0.24 2.11 8.62
C TYR A 29 0.64 1.42 9.92
N THR A 30 1.90 1.52 10.29
CA THR A 30 2.41 0.88 11.49
C THR A 30 2.26 1.80 12.70
N GLY A 31 1.53 1.34 13.69
CA GLY A 31 1.57 1.91 15.02
C GLY A 31 0.93 3.28 15.19
N ASN A 32 0.04 3.71 14.33
CA ASN A 32 -0.75 4.88 14.62
C ASN A 32 -1.81 4.53 15.69
N ARG A 33 -1.51 4.88 16.94
CA ARG A 33 -2.40 4.61 18.08
C ARG A 33 -3.79 5.25 17.91
N GLN A 34 -3.92 6.30 17.09
CA GLN A 34 -5.20 6.94 16.82
C GLN A 34 -6.05 6.11 15.84
N ASP A 35 -5.44 5.37 14.92
CA ASP A 35 -6.19 4.46 14.05
C ASP A 35 -6.70 3.25 14.84
N TYR A 36 -6.01 2.86 15.92
CA TYR A 36 -6.53 1.90 16.90
C TYR A 36 -7.74 2.42 17.66
N LEU A 37 -7.74 3.69 18.01
CA LEU A 37 -8.80 4.30 18.80
C LEU A 37 -10.04 4.63 17.95
N HIS A 38 -9.88 4.91 16.66
CA HIS A 38 -11.00 5.15 15.75
C HIS A 38 -11.85 3.91 15.52
N PHE A 39 -11.28 2.73 15.64
CA PHE A 39 -12.02 1.46 15.53
C PHE A 39 -12.44 0.89 16.88
N ASN A 40 -12.22 1.60 17.98
CA ASN A 40 -12.64 1.24 19.35
C ASN A 40 -12.25 -0.19 19.78
N VAL A 41 -11.26 -0.78 19.16
CA VAL A 41 -10.82 -2.13 19.42
C VAL A 41 -9.30 -2.14 19.51
N CYS A 42 -8.78 -2.51 20.66
CA CYS A 42 -7.43 -3.06 20.79
C CYS A 42 -7.36 -4.34 19.95
N ASN A 43 -7.34 -4.19 18.63
CA ASN A 43 -7.29 -5.34 17.73
C ASN A 43 -5.82 -5.72 17.53
N PRO A 44 -5.34 -6.82 18.12
CA PRO A 44 -3.98 -7.29 17.90
C PRO A 44 -3.72 -7.62 16.41
N LEU A 45 -4.77 -7.75 15.61
CA LEU A 45 -4.72 -7.99 14.17
C LEU A 45 -4.61 -6.70 13.35
N ALA A 46 -4.63 -5.51 13.96
CA ALA A 46 -4.52 -4.26 13.21
C ALA A 46 -3.20 -4.15 12.43
N TYR A 47 -2.11 -4.69 12.97
CA TYR A 47 -0.82 -4.76 12.25
C TYR A 47 -0.84 -5.68 11.03
N ASN A 48 -1.79 -6.59 10.96
CA ASN A 48 -1.93 -7.53 9.86
C ASN A 48 -2.79 -6.96 8.73
N LYS A 49 -3.26 -5.73 8.87
CA LYS A 49 -3.99 -5.03 7.82
C LYS A 49 -3.04 -4.15 7.02
N VAL A 50 -3.02 -4.36 5.73
CA VAL A 50 -2.44 -3.46 4.75
C VAL A 50 -3.52 -3.13 3.73
N GLN A 51 -3.41 -2.01 3.09
CA GLN A 51 -4.40 -1.59 2.11
C GLN A 51 -3.79 -1.46 0.73
N SER A 52 -4.63 -1.60 -0.29
CA SER A 52 -4.33 -1.25 -1.66
C SER A 52 -5.18 -0.08 -2.10
N CYS A 53 -4.63 0.82 -2.89
CA CYS A 53 -5.33 1.94 -3.49
C CYS A 53 -5.04 2.04 -4.98
N ILE A 54 -5.90 2.71 -5.74
CA ILE A 54 -5.68 3.03 -7.14
C ILE A 54 -6.04 4.49 -7.33
N HIS A 55 -5.10 5.28 -7.86
CA HIS A 55 -5.31 6.68 -8.20
C HIS A 55 -5.34 6.83 -9.72
N TYR A 56 -6.37 7.50 -10.23
CA TYR A 56 -6.57 7.70 -11.65
C TYR A 56 -7.25 9.06 -11.91
N GLY A 57 -7.43 9.41 -13.17
CA GLY A 57 -8.00 10.70 -13.56
C GLY A 57 -6.95 11.63 -14.16
N ASN A 58 -7.28 12.91 -14.24
CA ASN A 58 -6.41 13.95 -14.77
C ASN A 58 -6.42 15.16 -13.84
N VAL A 59 -5.31 15.39 -13.16
CA VAL A 59 -5.19 16.52 -12.20
C VAL A 59 -5.30 17.86 -12.89
N SER A 60 -4.79 18.02 -14.12
CA SER A 60 -4.87 19.27 -14.87
C SER A 60 -6.29 19.63 -15.27
N GLU A 61 -7.17 18.64 -15.37
CA GLU A 61 -8.60 18.80 -15.62
C GLU A 61 -9.45 18.78 -14.34
N GLY A 62 -8.82 18.72 -13.17
CA GLY A 62 -9.52 18.63 -11.90
C GLY A 62 -10.24 17.31 -11.65
N THR A 63 -9.94 16.26 -12.40
CA THR A 63 -10.64 14.97 -12.37
C THR A 63 -9.89 13.86 -11.63
N LYS A 64 -9.07 14.24 -10.65
CA LYS A 64 -8.42 13.22 -9.80
C LYS A 64 -9.46 12.40 -9.07
N THR A 65 -9.39 11.08 -9.22
CA THR A 65 -10.24 10.11 -8.55
C THR A 65 -9.43 8.97 -7.96
N ASN A 66 -9.97 8.36 -6.93
CA ASN A 66 -9.38 7.18 -6.31
C ASN A 66 -10.44 6.08 -6.28
N LEU A 67 -10.07 4.85 -6.60
CA LEU A 67 -10.87 3.72 -6.13
C LEU A 67 -10.68 3.63 -4.62
N PRO A 68 -11.77 3.38 -3.86
CA PRO A 68 -11.69 3.28 -2.42
C PRO A 68 -10.56 2.33 -1.98
N ALA A 69 -9.80 2.73 -0.98
CA ALA A 69 -8.79 1.87 -0.39
C ALA A 69 -9.43 0.56 0.09
N ARG A 70 -8.78 -0.55 -0.18
CA ARG A 70 -9.25 -1.87 0.23
C ARG A 70 -8.23 -2.54 1.12
N ALA A 71 -8.61 -2.75 2.37
CA ALA A 71 -7.78 -3.49 3.31
C ALA A 71 -7.77 -4.98 2.95
N GLY A 72 -6.58 -5.57 2.94
CA GLY A 72 -6.36 -7.00 2.92
C GLY A 72 -5.83 -7.46 4.28
N MET A 73 -6.24 -8.64 4.71
CA MET A 73 -5.73 -9.24 5.94
C MET A 73 -4.60 -10.22 5.63
N ILE A 74 -3.56 -10.15 6.41
CA ILE A 74 -2.44 -11.08 6.38
C ILE A 74 -2.50 -11.91 7.65
N PHE A 75 -2.51 -13.25 7.53
CA PHE A 75 -2.62 -14.13 8.69
C PHE A 75 -1.34 -14.23 9.53
N LYS A 76 -0.19 -13.96 8.92
CA LYS A 76 1.10 -13.88 9.61
C LYS A 76 1.41 -12.43 10.00
N ASP A 77 2.03 -12.23 11.12
CA ASP A 77 2.50 -10.89 11.52
C ASP A 77 3.58 -10.40 10.53
N PRO A 78 3.28 -9.37 9.71
CA PRO A 78 4.20 -8.90 8.66
C PRO A 78 5.46 -8.24 9.21
N ARG A 79 5.49 -7.92 10.49
CA ARG A 79 6.68 -7.37 11.18
C ARG A 79 7.67 -8.48 11.53
N LYS A 80 7.18 -9.70 11.74
CA LYS A 80 8.00 -10.87 12.11
C LYS A 80 8.33 -11.76 10.91
N HIS A 81 7.46 -11.80 9.92
CA HIS A 81 7.58 -12.68 8.76
C HIS A 81 7.74 -11.90 7.47
N PHE A 82 8.50 -12.47 6.51
CA PHE A 82 8.47 -11.99 5.15
C PHE A 82 7.14 -12.36 4.50
N ILE A 83 6.42 -11.36 4.03
CA ILE A 83 5.17 -11.52 3.31
C ILE A 83 5.44 -11.25 1.83
N LYS A 84 4.84 -12.03 0.95
CA LYS A 84 4.86 -11.79 -0.49
C LYS A 84 3.74 -10.83 -0.86
N TYR A 85 4.09 -9.67 -1.38
CA TYR A 85 3.15 -8.73 -1.98
C TYR A 85 3.33 -8.79 -3.48
N ALA A 86 2.24 -8.95 -4.23
CA ALA A 86 2.32 -9.07 -5.68
C ALA A 86 1.17 -8.35 -6.37
N CYS A 87 1.46 -7.85 -7.56
CA CYS A 87 0.50 -7.30 -8.49
C CYS A 87 0.61 -8.06 -9.82
N ASN A 88 -0.51 -8.60 -10.27
CA ASN A 88 -0.67 -9.11 -11.61
C ASN A 88 -1.39 -8.03 -12.42
N TRP A 89 -0.63 -7.29 -13.20
CA TRP A 89 -1.14 -6.19 -14.01
C TRP A 89 -1.22 -6.62 -15.46
N GLN A 90 -2.43 -6.74 -15.96
CA GLN A 90 -2.75 -7.13 -17.32
C GLN A 90 -3.65 -6.09 -17.98
N GLN A 91 -3.82 -6.18 -19.28
CA GLN A 91 -4.62 -5.24 -20.06
C GLN A 91 -6.10 -5.22 -19.63
N ASP A 92 -6.63 -6.35 -19.20
CA ASP A 92 -8.04 -6.53 -18.84
C ASP A 92 -8.33 -6.52 -17.32
N LYS A 93 -7.28 -6.54 -16.49
CA LYS A 93 -7.41 -6.59 -15.03
C LYS A 93 -6.13 -6.21 -14.30
N ILE A 94 -6.31 -5.77 -13.06
CA ILE A 94 -5.26 -5.69 -12.07
C ILE A 94 -5.67 -6.56 -10.88
N GLU A 95 -4.81 -7.47 -10.45
CA GLU A 95 -5.03 -8.34 -9.32
C GLU A 95 -3.91 -8.13 -8.29
N ILE A 96 -4.29 -7.94 -7.02
CA ILE A 96 -3.36 -7.73 -5.92
C ILE A 96 -3.45 -8.90 -4.97
N PHE A 97 -2.28 -9.41 -4.58
CA PHE A 97 -2.15 -10.59 -3.74
C PHE A 97 -1.28 -10.30 -2.52
N TYR A 98 -1.70 -10.80 -1.35
CA TYR A 98 -0.92 -10.82 -0.13
C TYR A 98 -0.73 -12.27 0.34
N ASP A 99 0.53 -12.68 0.48
CA ASP A 99 0.92 -14.06 0.83
C ASP A 99 0.21 -15.13 -0.02
N ASN A 100 0.13 -14.89 -1.33
CA ASN A 100 -0.56 -15.68 -2.37
C ASN A 100 -2.10 -15.65 -2.33
N MET A 101 -2.70 -14.90 -1.43
CA MET A 101 -4.15 -14.72 -1.42
C MET A 101 -4.55 -13.51 -2.27
N LEU A 102 -5.52 -13.70 -3.15
CA LEU A 102 -6.12 -12.61 -3.93
C LEU A 102 -6.93 -11.71 -3.00
N VAL A 103 -6.51 -10.46 -2.85
CA VAL A 103 -7.17 -9.48 -1.99
C VAL A 103 -7.99 -8.46 -2.76
N ARG A 104 -7.63 -8.23 -4.02
CA ARG A 104 -8.34 -7.26 -4.86
C ARG A 104 -8.25 -7.62 -6.33
N THR A 105 -9.36 -7.42 -7.06
CA THR A 105 -9.41 -7.43 -8.52
C THR A 105 -10.04 -6.14 -9.03
N ILE A 106 -9.41 -5.49 -9.98
CA ILE A 106 -9.90 -4.29 -10.67
C ILE A 106 -10.15 -4.67 -12.14
N ARG A 107 -11.38 -4.46 -12.61
CA ARG A 107 -11.81 -4.68 -14.00
C ARG A 107 -12.51 -3.45 -14.61
N ASN A 108 -12.47 -2.33 -13.91
CA ASN A 108 -13.04 -1.09 -14.42
C ASN A 108 -12.24 -0.63 -15.65
N LYS A 109 -12.90 -0.58 -16.81
CA LYS A 109 -12.27 -0.27 -18.10
C LYS A 109 -11.67 1.14 -18.14
N GLU A 110 -12.29 2.12 -17.50
CA GLU A 110 -11.77 3.49 -17.45
C GLU A 110 -10.47 3.57 -16.67
N VAL A 111 -10.43 2.88 -15.53
CA VAL A 111 -9.21 2.75 -14.73
C VAL A 111 -8.11 2.06 -15.50
N LEU A 112 -8.40 0.89 -16.08
CA LEU A 112 -7.42 0.09 -16.82
C LEU A 112 -6.83 0.85 -18.00
N LYS A 113 -7.66 1.59 -18.74
CA LYS A 113 -7.19 2.43 -19.86
C LYS A 113 -6.17 3.48 -19.42
N GLN A 114 -6.28 3.99 -18.21
CA GLN A 114 -5.34 4.99 -17.70
C GLN A 114 -4.06 4.36 -17.14
N MET A 115 -4.13 3.09 -16.74
CA MET A 115 -2.97 2.31 -16.31
C MET A 115 -2.09 1.83 -17.48
N ASP A 116 -2.49 2.04 -18.72
CA ASP A 116 -1.77 1.60 -19.94
C ASP A 116 -0.54 2.48 -20.25
N LYS A 117 0.25 2.78 -19.25
CA LYS A 117 1.49 3.57 -19.35
C LYS A 117 2.58 2.93 -18.49
N PRO A 118 3.85 3.05 -18.92
CA PRO A 118 4.96 2.65 -18.06
C PRO A 118 4.88 3.33 -16.70
N GLN A 119 5.09 2.56 -15.65
CA GLN A 119 5.09 3.06 -14.28
C GLN A 119 6.40 2.70 -13.59
N MET A 120 6.89 3.61 -12.77
CA MET A 120 8.06 3.38 -11.92
C MET A 120 7.64 2.52 -10.72
N VAL A 121 8.50 1.59 -10.35
CA VAL A 121 8.33 0.80 -9.12
C VAL A 121 8.97 1.55 -7.97
N LEU A 122 8.20 1.75 -6.92
CA LEU A 122 8.62 2.44 -5.71
C LEU A 122 8.40 1.56 -4.49
N ILE A 123 9.43 1.47 -3.64
CA ILE A 123 9.36 0.80 -2.35
C ILE A 123 10.01 1.74 -1.34
N ASN A 124 9.23 2.23 -0.41
CA ASN A 124 9.70 3.22 0.56
C ASN A 124 9.03 3.04 1.92
N ASN A 125 9.59 3.69 2.90
CA ASN A 125 9.00 3.85 4.22
C ASN A 125 8.97 5.33 4.55
N HIS A 126 7.77 5.86 4.71
CA HIS A 126 7.54 7.27 5.01
C HIS A 126 7.20 7.44 6.49
N LEU A 127 7.62 8.56 7.07
CA LEU A 127 7.20 8.97 8.40
C LEU A 127 6.07 10.00 8.26
N THR A 128 4.91 9.70 8.81
CA THR A 128 3.77 10.62 8.73
C THR A 128 4.02 11.89 9.56
N GLU A 129 3.47 13.03 9.14
CA GLU A 129 3.62 14.29 9.85
C GLU A 129 3.24 14.20 11.34
N LYS A 130 2.19 13.46 11.66
CA LYS A 130 1.77 13.19 13.03
C LYS A 130 2.83 12.43 13.85
N GLY A 131 3.69 11.70 13.17
CA GLY A 131 4.80 10.97 13.79
C GLY A 131 6.00 11.86 14.11
N LEU A 132 6.27 12.88 13.30
CA LEU A 132 7.43 13.76 13.49
C LEU A 132 7.46 14.45 14.87
N HIS A 133 6.30 14.75 15.43
CA HIS A 133 6.19 15.45 16.71
C HIS A 133 6.20 14.54 17.94
N LYS A 134 6.08 13.22 17.78
CA LYS A 134 5.88 12.29 18.89
C LYS A 134 6.95 11.21 19.00
N VAL A 135 7.82 11.13 18.02
CA VAL A 135 8.76 10.04 17.93
C VAL A 135 10.13 10.51 18.34
N GLY A 136 10.58 10.04 19.49
CA GLY A 136 11.98 10.07 19.84
C GLY A 136 12.76 9.23 18.81
N LYS A 137 14.09 9.19 18.95
CA LYS A 137 14.96 8.38 18.11
C LYS A 137 14.47 6.92 18.11
N GLN A 138 13.88 6.46 16.99
CA GLN A 138 13.54 5.05 16.82
C GLN A 138 14.23 4.52 15.57
N GLU A 139 14.77 3.32 15.69
CA GLU A 139 15.33 2.56 14.60
C GLU A 139 14.34 1.46 14.24
N SER A 140 14.05 1.34 12.95
CA SER A 140 13.15 0.31 12.48
C SER A 140 13.43 -0.03 11.03
N ASP A 141 13.61 -1.31 10.76
CA ASP A 141 13.96 -1.82 9.44
C ASP A 141 12.70 -2.17 8.64
N PHE A 142 12.60 -1.60 7.45
CA PHE A 142 11.78 -2.15 6.39
C PHE A 142 12.65 -3.11 5.56
N GLN A 143 12.44 -4.41 5.70
CA GLN A 143 13.31 -5.42 5.10
C GLN A 143 12.70 -6.01 3.83
N ILE A 144 13.45 -5.95 2.73
CA ILE A 144 13.09 -6.54 1.44
C ILE A 144 13.98 -7.76 1.20
N LYS A 145 13.37 -8.93 0.99
CA LYS A 145 14.11 -10.15 0.71
C LYS A 145 14.50 -10.27 -0.77
N TYR A 146 13.57 -9.94 -1.65
CA TYR A 146 13.78 -9.90 -3.09
C TYR A 146 12.68 -9.06 -3.76
N PHE A 147 12.98 -8.60 -4.96
CA PHE A 147 12.03 -8.02 -5.91
C PHE A 147 12.17 -8.74 -7.24
N LYS A 148 11.05 -9.00 -7.92
CA LYS A 148 11.01 -9.62 -9.24
C LYS A 148 9.90 -9.01 -10.08
N THR A 149 10.17 -8.85 -11.39
CA THR A 149 9.21 -8.55 -12.43
C THR A 149 9.21 -9.68 -13.46
N TYR A 150 8.12 -9.87 -14.17
CA TYR A 150 7.95 -10.86 -15.21
C TYR A 150 7.39 -10.22 -16.47
#